data_eba607b23f4e53d46feb927277511a6c
#
_entry.id   eba607b23f4e53d46feb927277511a6c
#
_cell.length_a   1.000
_cell.length_b   1.000
_cell.length_c   1.000
_cell.angle_alpha   90.00
_cell.angle_beta   90.00
_cell.angle_gamma   90.00
#
_symmetry.space_group_name_H-M   'P 1'
#
loop_
_entity.id
_entity.type
_entity.pdbx_description
1 polymer ?
#
loop_
_entity_poly.entity_id
_entity_poly.type
_entity_poly.pdbx_seq_one_letter_code
_entity_poly.pdbx_strand_id
1 'polypeptide(L)'
;VSIEWWWGVAVIGLGALWIQVMLTYRREALAAQPHKEQVRVALAEAEAQIEEARRETEAAQGRIAEMQKSFEALDQKRKEVSARLERYQMIPIPAGEFLMGSQSGPEHEQPEHRVLLNSCLIDRFPVTNAQYKQFVDVTGYKPPLHWSAGTYPFDQANHPVVNVSWQDACAYAEWVGKRLPTEAEWEKAARGTEGQTYPWGDAFQKDRLNCGNHPGHTTPVDKYPEGASPYGVMDTCGNVSEWVSDWYDEEYYQNAPLANPTGPEAGKYRVIKGGFFGETMGGVRAACRAFFPPNAGRDNIGFRCARTPGEQKT
;
A
#
# COMPACT_ATOMS: atom_id res chain seq x y z
N VAL A 1 6.36 -18.69 -20.61
CA VAL A 1 7.83 -18.61 -20.56
C VAL A 1 8.45 -19.87 -19.93
N SER A 2 7.66 -20.76 -19.29
CA SER A 2 8.19 -21.87 -18.48
C SER A 2 8.38 -23.22 -19.21
N ILE A 3 7.98 -23.37 -20.45
CA ILE A 3 8.01 -24.68 -21.16
C ILE A 3 9.26 -24.83 -22.05
N GLU A 4 9.78 -23.79 -22.64
CA GLU A 4 10.94 -23.86 -23.54
C GLU A 4 12.29 -24.16 -22.85
N TRP A 5 12.43 -23.81 -21.57
CA TRP A 5 13.66 -24.04 -20.79
C TRP A 5 13.91 -25.51 -20.45
N TRP A 6 12.85 -26.31 -20.27
CA TRP A 6 13.00 -27.74 -19.96
C TRP A 6 13.49 -28.57 -21.15
N TRP A 7 13.19 -28.14 -22.37
CA TRP A 7 13.64 -28.82 -23.57
C TRP A 7 15.16 -28.68 -23.83
N GLY A 8 15.74 -27.53 -23.53
CA GLY A 8 17.17 -27.30 -23.69
C GLY A 8 18.02 -28.17 -22.76
N VAL A 9 17.64 -28.30 -21.50
CA VAL A 9 18.37 -29.14 -20.52
C VAL A 9 18.21 -30.65 -20.82
N ALA A 10 17.03 -31.07 -21.25
CA ALA A 10 16.77 -32.47 -21.62
C ALA A 10 17.57 -32.90 -22.87
N VAL A 11 17.72 -32.03 -23.88
CA VAL A 11 18.46 -32.31 -25.10
C VAL A 11 19.95 -32.44 -24.84
N ILE A 12 20.54 -31.61 -23.97
CA ILE A 12 21.96 -31.68 -23.58
C ILE A 12 22.23 -32.94 -22.75
N GLY A 13 21.35 -33.30 -21.82
CA GLY A 13 21.47 -34.50 -20.99
C GLY A 13 21.36 -35.81 -21.80
N LEU A 14 20.43 -35.88 -22.75
CA LEU A 14 20.23 -37.02 -23.63
C LEU A 14 21.40 -37.16 -24.65
N GLY A 15 21.95 -36.05 -25.12
CA GLY A 15 23.12 -36.03 -25.99
C GLY A 15 24.36 -36.63 -25.30
N ALA A 16 24.65 -36.25 -24.08
CA ALA A 16 25.77 -36.77 -23.28
C ALA A 16 25.62 -38.27 -22.98
N LEU A 17 24.41 -38.73 -22.64
CA LEU A 17 24.12 -40.15 -22.40
C LEU A 17 24.31 -41.00 -23.68
N TRP A 18 23.85 -40.50 -24.82
CA TRP A 18 23.97 -41.18 -26.11
C TRP A 18 25.44 -41.31 -26.55
N ILE A 19 26.25 -40.28 -26.38
CA ILE A 19 27.68 -40.30 -26.63
C ILE A 19 28.38 -41.33 -25.74
N GLN A 20 28.00 -41.43 -24.46
CA GLN A 20 28.58 -42.37 -23.51
C GLN A 20 28.24 -43.83 -23.87
N VAL A 21 27.01 -44.11 -24.31
CA VAL A 21 26.57 -45.41 -24.78
C VAL A 21 27.35 -45.81 -26.09
N MET A 22 27.47 -44.88 -27.02
CA MET A 22 28.21 -45.12 -28.27
C MET A 22 29.71 -45.37 -28.03
N LEU A 23 30.33 -44.70 -27.06
CA LEU A 23 31.72 -44.92 -26.67
C LEU A 23 31.92 -46.28 -26.02
N THR A 24 30.96 -46.75 -25.20
CA THR A 24 31.01 -48.09 -24.58
C THR A 24 30.91 -49.20 -25.65
N TYR A 25 29.96 -49.06 -26.58
CA TYR A 25 29.79 -50.01 -27.69
C TYR A 25 30.99 -50.07 -28.63
N ARG A 26 31.63 -48.93 -28.89
CA ARG A 26 32.86 -48.82 -29.67
C ARG A 26 34.05 -49.44 -28.96
N ARG A 27 34.15 -49.36 -27.64
CA ARG A 27 35.17 -49.97 -26.81
C ARG A 27 35.19 -51.51 -26.93
N GLU A 28 33.99 -52.12 -26.90
CA GLU A 28 33.84 -53.57 -27.07
C GLU A 28 34.15 -54.06 -28.53
N ALA A 29 33.68 -53.31 -29.52
CA ALA A 29 33.93 -53.66 -30.94
C ALA A 29 35.41 -53.53 -31.36
N LEU A 30 36.14 -52.65 -30.70
CA LEU A 30 37.54 -52.36 -31.05
C LEU A 30 38.59 -53.27 -30.34
N ALA A 31 38.16 -53.98 -29.28
CA ALA A 31 39.03 -55.04 -28.67
C ALA A 31 39.33 -56.18 -29.61
N ALA A 32 38.64 -56.26 -30.76
CA ALA A 32 38.80 -57.36 -31.77
C ALA A 32 39.57 -56.97 -33.04
N GLN A 33 40.20 -55.75 -33.17
CA GLN A 33 40.83 -55.32 -34.42
C GLN A 33 42.33 -54.95 -34.29
N PRO A 34 43.16 -55.08 -35.40
CA PRO A 34 44.62 -54.92 -35.36
C PRO A 34 45.16 -53.47 -35.25
N HIS A 35 44.34 -52.44 -35.18
CA HIS A 35 44.77 -51.03 -35.05
C HIS A 35 44.59 -50.46 -33.63
N LYS A 36 45.01 -51.19 -32.61
CA LYS A 36 44.75 -50.86 -31.18
C LYS A 36 45.24 -49.45 -30.77
N GLU A 37 46.32 -48.94 -31.32
CA GLU A 37 46.89 -47.66 -30.82
C GLU A 37 46.16 -46.41 -31.35
N GLN A 38 45.79 -46.41 -32.66
CA GLN A 38 45.03 -45.28 -33.23
C GLN A 38 43.65 -45.12 -32.61
N VAL A 39 43.05 -46.22 -32.24
CA VAL A 39 41.72 -46.23 -31.55
C VAL A 39 41.83 -45.79 -30.14
N ARG A 40 42.93 -46.13 -29.45
CA ARG A 40 43.15 -45.67 -28.05
C ARG A 40 43.38 -44.19 -27.99
N VAL A 41 44.04 -43.57 -28.94
CA VAL A 41 44.23 -42.14 -29.07
C VAL A 41 42.87 -41.44 -29.33
N ALA A 42 42.10 -41.92 -30.31
CA ALA A 42 40.78 -41.33 -30.61
C ALA A 42 39.77 -41.45 -29.44
N LEU A 43 39.88 -42.54 -28.65
CA LEU A 43 39.06 -42.71 -27.46
C LEU A 43 39.43 -41.69 -26.35
N ALA A 44 40.74 -41.49 -26.13
CA ALA A 44 41.24 -40.53 -25.15
C ALA A 44 40.87 -39.08 -25.52
N GLU A 45 40.93 -38.74 -26.83
CA GLU A 45 40.49 -37.43 -27.32
C GLU A 45 38.96 -37.22 -27.10
N ALA A 46 38.15 -38.23 -27.37
CA ALA A 46 36.71 -38.17 -27.15
C ALA A 46 36.35 -38.08 -25.65
N GLU A 47 37.08 -38.80 -24.79
CA GLU A 47 36.91 -38.69 -23.33
C GLU A 47 37.29 -37.30 -22.83
N ALA A 48 38.35 -36.68 -23.36
CA ALA A 48 38.72 -35.30 -23.02
C ALA A 48 37.65 -34.27 -23.46
N GLN A 49 37.10 -34.44 -24.67
CA GLN A 49 36.01 -33.57 -25.16
C GLN A 49 34.73 -33.71 -24.32
N ILE A 50 34.39 -34.89 -23.86
CA ILE A 50 33.23 -35.11 -22.96
C ILE A 50 33.46 -34.43 -21.63
N GLU A 51 34.67 -34.52 -21.08
CA GLU A 51 34.97 -33.89 -19.79
C GLU A 51 34.97 -32.35 -19.90
N GLU A 52 35.44 -31.79 -21.01
CA GLU A 52 35.36 -30.36 -21.30
C GLU A 52 33.91 -29.89 -21.43
N ALA A 53 33.07 -30.58 -22.20
CA ALA A 53 31.66 -30.29 -22.35
C ALA A 53 30.89 -30.39 -21.02
N ARG A 54 31.30 -31.32 -20.14
CA ARG A 54 30.73 -31.45 -18.78
C ARG A 54 31.06 -30.23 -17.92
N ARG A 55 32.31 -29.76 -17.92
CA ARG A 55 32.74 -28.56 -17.21
C ARG A 55 32.01 -27.31 -17.70
N GLU A 56 31.87 -27.17 -19.04
CA GLU A 56 31.09 -26.06 -19.61
C GLU A 56 29.63 -26.10 -19.18
N THR A 57 29.04 -27.29 -19.13
CA THR A 57 27.64 -27.49 -18.67
C THR A 57 27.47 -27.11 -17.19
N GLU A 58 28.40 -27.51 -16.32
CA GLU A 58 28.40 -27.16 -14.90
C GLU A 58 28.58 -25.63 -14.71
N ALA A 59 29.47 -25.02 -15.47
CA ALA A 59 29.67 -23.57 -15.45
C ALA A 59 28.43 -22.81 -15.96
N ALA A 60 27.75 -23.32 -16.97
CA ALA A 60 26.51 -22.75 -17.48
C ALA A 60 25.36 -22.87 -16.46
N GLN A 61 25.24 -24.00 -15.77
CA GLN A 61 24.28 -24.20 -14.70
C GLN A 61 24.52 -23.23 -13.52
N GLY A 62 25.78 -22.99 -13.14
CA GLY A 62 26.16 -22.01 -12.14
C GLY A 62 25.71 -20.59 -12.53
N ARG A 63 25.96 -20.19 -13.79
CA ARG A 63 25.49 -18.87 -14.29
C ARG A 63 23.98 -18.74 -14.31
N ILE A 64 23.24 -19.77 -14.65
CA ILE A 64 21.78 -19.80 -14.63
C ILE A 64 21.28 -19.60 -13.19
N ALA A 65 21.87 -20.28 -12.21
CA ALA A 65 21.48 -20.12 -10.81
C ALA A 65 21.72 -18.68 -10.28
N GLU A 66 22.84 -18.07 -10.65
CA GLU A 66 23.12 -16.67 -10.31
C GLU A 66 22.13 -15.69 -10.98
N MET A 67 21.80 -15.93 -12.24
CA MET A 67 20.79 -15.14 -12.95
C MET A 67 19.41 -15.27 -12.34
N GLN A 68 19.01 -16.48 -11.92
CA GLN A 68 17.73 -16.71 -11.23
C GLN A 68 17.66 -15.93 -9.92
N LYS A 69 18.71 -15.98 -9.10
CA LYS A 69 18.80 -15.21 -7.86
C LYS A 69 18.72 -13.70 -8.10
N SER A 70 19.38 -13.20 -9.14
CA SER A 70 19.33 -11.79 -9.52
C SER A 70 17.94 -11.38 -10.00
N PHE A 71 17.25 -12.25 -10.74
CA PHE A 71 15.89 -12.01 -11.20
C PHE A 71 14.89 -11.96 -10.04
N GLU A 72 14.99 -12.86 -9.07
CA GLU A 72 14.16 -12.86 -7.86
C GLU A 72 14.36 -11.57 -7.05
N ALA A 73 15.60 -11.12 -6.90
CA ALA A 73 15.90 -9.85 -6.21
C ALA A 73 15.32 -8.63 -6.95
N LEU A 74 15.38 -8.62 -8.28
CA LEU A 74 14.79 -7.58 -9.12
C LEU A 74 13.24 -7.57 -9.05
N ASP A 75 12.62 -8.74 -9.07
CA ASP A 75 11.15 -8.86 -8.94
C ASP A 75 10.67 -8.40 -7.56
N GLN A 76 11.40 -8.75 -6.50
CA GLN A 76 11.12 -8.25 -5.16
C GLN A 76 11.22 -6.72 -5.11
N LYS A 77 12.29 -6.14 -5.66
CA LYS A 77 12.47 -4.69 -5.73
C LYS A 77 11.37 -4.00 -6.55
N ARG A 78 10.94 -4.62 -7.66
CA ARG A 78 9.80 -4.15 -8.46
C ARG A 78 8.52 -4.11 -7.66
N LYS A 79 8.23 -5.16 -6.88
CA LYS A 79 7.05 -5.23 -5.99
C LYS A 79 7.09 -4.14 -4.91
N GLU A 80 8.25 -3.89 -4.31
CA GLU A 80 8.44 -2.82 -3.32
C GLU A 80 8.20 -1.42 -3.93
N VAL A 81 8.74 -1.17 -5.13
CA VAL A 81 8.53 0.09 -5.86
C VAL A 81 7.06 0.25 -6.24
N SER A 82 6.40 -0.79 -6.73
CA SER A 82 4.98 -0.77 -7.07
C SER A 82 4.11 -0.45 -5.84
N ALA A 83 4.34 -1.15 -4.72
CA ALA A 83 3.65 -0.89 -3.47
C ALA A 83 3.89 0.53 -2.94
N ARG A 84 5.12 1.06 -3.12
CA ARG A 84 5.44 2.44 -2.79
C ARG A 84 4.66 3.44 -3.66
N LEU A 85 4.56 3.21 -4.96
CA LEU A 85 3.79 4.07 -5.87
C LEU A 85 2.30 4.04 -5.56
N GLU A 86 1.75 2.88 -5.21
CA GLU A 86 0.34 2.76 -4.80
C GLU A 86 0.01 3.60 -3.57
N ARG A 87 0.93 3.74 -2.62
CA ARG A 87 0.75 4.58 -1.41
C ARG A 87 0.64 6.07 -1.72
N TYR A 88 1.20 6.52 -2.83
CA TYR A 88 1.06 7.91 -3.29
C TYR A 88 -0.13 8.10 -4.24
N GLN A 89 -0.86 7.03 -4.54
CA GLN A 89 -2.00 7.07 -5.43
C GLN A 89 -3.13 7.88 -4.80
N MET A 90 -3.62 8.87 -5.52
CA MET A 90 -4.86 9.56 -5.20
C MET A 90 -6.03 8.88 -5.93
N ILE A 91 -7.12 8.71 -5.23
CA ILE A 91 -8.35 8.11 -5.74
C ILE A 91 -9.27 9.22 -6.23
N PRO A 92 -9.80 9.16 -7.46
CA PRO A 92 -10.79 10.11 -7.94
C PRO A 92 -12.15 9.83 -7.30
N ILE A 93 -12.69 10.84 -6.64
CA ILE A 93 -14.06 10.85 -6.12
C ILE A 93 -14.90 11.66 -7.11
N PRO A 94 -15.89 11.04 -7.78
CA PRO A 94 -16.68 11.71 -8.81
C PRO A 94 -17.57 12.81 -8.20
N ALA A 95 -17.84 13.85 -8.99
CA ALA A 95 -18.84 14.84 -8.64
C ALA A 95 -20.22 14.18 -8.53
N GLY A 96 -21.11 14.80 -7.76
CA GLY A 96 -22.50 14.35 -7.60
C GLY A 96 -22.96 14.31 -6.15
N GLU A 97 -24.22 13.96 -5.96
CA GLU A 97 -24.86 13.88 -4.66
C GLU A 97 -24.40 12.61 -3.88
N PHE A 98 -24.47 12.71 -2.56
CA PHE A 98 -24.38 11.60 -1.64
C PHE A 98 -25.16 11.88 -0.36
N LEU A 99 -25.46 10.84 0.43
CA LEU A 99 -26.07 10.96 1.75
C LEU A 99 -24.98 11.14 2.80
N MET A 100 -25.01 12.28 3.50
CA MET A 100 -24.10 12.66 4.58
C MET A 100 -24.81 12.61 5.92
N GLY A 101 -24.10 12.20 6.98
CA GLY A 101 -24.67 12.12 8.32
C GLY A 101 -25.35 10.79 8.62
N SER A 102 -26.19 10.77 9.64
CA SER A 102 -26.87 9.56 10.10
C SER A 102 -28.22 9.89 10.77
N GLN A 103 -29.25 9.10 10.49
CA GLN A 103 -30.56 9.21 11.18
C GLN A 103 -30.53 8.57 12.57
N SER A 104 -29.64 7.63 12.81
CA SER A 104 -29.57 6.84 14.05
C SER A 104 -28.34 7.16 14.90
N GLY A 105 -27.48 8.05 14.45
CA GLY A 105 -26.32 8.51 15.18
C GLY A 105 -26.64 9.56 16.26
N PRO A 106 -25.63 10.02 16.99
CA PRO A 106 -25.75 11.17 17.90
C PRO A 106 -26.29 12.43 17.19
N GLU A 107 -26.81 13.37 17.96
CA GLU A 107 -27.45 14.61 17.43
C GLU A 107 -26.53 15.39 16.47
N HIS A 108 -25.25 15.46 16.76
CA HIS A 108 -24.28 16.17 15.90
C HIS A 108 -23.97 15.46 14.57
N GLU A 109 -24.43 14.21 14.38
CA GLU A 109 -24.41 13.52 13.11
C GLU A 109 -25.71 13.68 12.33
N GLN A 110 -26.73 14.31 12.91
CA GLN A 110 -28.07 14.48 12.35
C GLN A 110 -28.33 15.91 11.85
N PRO A 111 -29.25 16.07 10.89
CA PRO A 111 -29.94 15.02 10.16
C PRO A 111 -29.03 14.34 9.10
N GLU A 112 -29.36 13.13 8.68
CA GLU A 112 -28.88 12.63 7.41
C GLU A 112 -29.47 13.50 6.29
N HIS A 113 -28.62 13.99 5.40
CA HIS A 113 -29.02 14.95 4.37
C HIS A 113 -28.23 14.75 3.07
N ARG A 114 -28.79 15.23 1.96
CA ARG A 114 -28.11 15.21 0.67
C ARG A 114 -27.09 16.31 0.57
N VAL A 115 -25.90 15.99 0.04
CA VAL A 115 -24.83 16.94 -0.23
C VAL A 115 -24.37 16.75 -1.66
N LEU A 116 -24.24 17.85 -2.41
CA LEU A 116 -23.68 17.87 -3.76
C LEU A 116 -22.20 18.26 -3.69
N LEU A 117 -21.30 17.41 -4.13
CA LEU A 117 -19.88 17.69 -4.19
C LEU A 117 -19.36 17.80 -5.62
N ASN A 118 -18.42 18.70 -5.83
CA ASN A 118 -17.54 18.66 -6.99
C ASN A 118 -16.63 17.43 -6.91
N SER A 119 -16.03 17.04 -8.06
CA SER A 119 -15.03 15.98 -8.04
C SER A 119 -13.78 16.41 -7.26
N CYS A 120 -13.21 15.49 -6.52
CA CYS A 120 -11.92 15.67 -5.86
C CYS A 120 -11.04 14.43 -6.03
N LEU A 121 -9.76 14.60 -5.72
CA LEU A 121 -8.81 13.50 -5.54
C LEU A 121 -8.51 13.39 -4.05
N ILE A 122 -8.53 12.18 -3.50
CA ILE A 122 -8.19 11.91 -2.10
C ILE A 122 -7.11 10.85 -2.01
N ASP A 123 -6.21 10.94 -1.05
CA ASP A 123 -5.19 9.90 -0.84
C ASP A 123 -5.85 8.56 -0.52
N ARG A 124 -5.36 7.50 -1.16
CA ARG A 124 -5.84 6.14 -0.94
C ARG A 124 -5.70 5.71 0.52
N PHE A 125 -4.63 6.12 1.17
CA PHE A 125 -4.28 5.79 2.55
C PHE A 125 -4.08 7.05 3.40
N PRO A 126 -4.16 6.95 4.74
CA PRO A 126 -3.62 7.98 5.63
C PRO A 126 -2.13 8.20 5.36
N VAL A 127 -1.65 9.42 5.63
CA VAL A 127 -0.21 9.74 5.52
C VAL A 127 0.59 8.88 6.50
N THR A 128 1.60 8.18 5.99
CA THR A 128 2.42 7.27 6.78
C THR A 128 3.58 7.97 7.48
N ASN A 129 4.14 7.33 8.51
CA ASN A 129 5.36 7.80 9.17
C ASN A 129 6.50 8.02 8.18
N ALA A 130 6.70 7.11 7.23
CA ALA A 130 7.76 7.24 6.22
C ALA A 130 7.56 8.46 5.31
N GLN A 131 6.32 8.76 4.91
CA GLN A 131 5.99 9.95 4.12
C GLN A 131 6.20 11.24 4.92
N TYR A 132 5.72 11.27 6.16
CA TYR A 132 5.90 12.43 7.03
C TYR A 132 7.38 12.67 7.39
N LYS A 133 8.17 11.60 7.54
CA LYS A 133 9.63 11.69 7.74
C LYS A 133 10.33 12.41 6.59
N GLN A 134 9.93 12.16 5.34
CA GLN A 134 10.48 12.87 4.20
C GLN A 134 10.23 14.38 4.27
N PHE A 135 9.02 14.78 4.71
CA PHE A 135 8.70 16.18 4.95
C PHE A 135 9.61 16.80 6.02
N VAL A 136 9.74 16.13 7.16
CA VAL A 136 10.62 16.59 8.26
C VAL A 136 12.08 16.74 7.78
N ASP A 137 12.60 15.74 7.05
CA ASP A 137 13.99 15.73 6.60
C ASP A 137 14.30 16.81 5.56
N VAL A 138 13.36 17.05 4.63
CA VAL A 138 13.56 18.03 3.54
C VAL A 138 13.37 19.46 4.02
N THR A 139 12.40 19.70 4.92
CA THR A 139 12.01 21.04 5.31
C THR A 139 12.63 21.51 6.63
N GLY A 140 13.17 20.61 7.43
CA GLY A 140 13.56 20.89 8.81
C GLY A 140 12.38 21.10 9.77
N TYR A 141 11.16 20.69 9.36
CA TYR A 141 9.97 20.81 10.21
C TYR A 141 10.13 19.99 11.49
N LYS A 142 9.45 20.39 12.56
CA LYS A 142 9.47 19.65 13.83
C LYS A 142 8.90 18.24 13.67
N PRO A 143 9.59 17.20 14.14
CA PRO A 143 9.04 15.85 14.16
C PRO A 143 7.95 15.71 15.22
N PRO A 144 7.04 14.71 15.09
CA PRO A 144 6.11 14.33 16.16
C PRO A 144 6.84 14.04 17.47
N LEU A 145 6.30 14.50 18.60
CA LEU A 145 6.97 14.47 19.92
C LEU A 145 7.35 13.05 20.38
N HIS A 146 6.65 12.02 19.95
CA HIS A 146 6.94 10.63 20.31
C HIS A 146 8.07 9.99 19.47
N TRP A 147 8.57 10.66 18.43
CA TRP A 147 9.68 10.17 17.64
C TRP A 147 11.00 10.35 18.39
N SER A 148 11.77 9.28 18.50
CA SER A 148 13.09 9.29 19.14
C SER A 148 14.16 9.68 18.12
N ALA A 149 15.03 10.61 18.47
CA ALA A 149 16.10 11.15 17.60
C ALA A 149 15.57 11.60 16.21
N GLY A 150 14.34 12.15 16.16
CA GLY A 150 13.72 12.67 14.94
C GLY A 150 13.25 11.59 13.97
N THR A 151 13.10 10.32 14.41
CA THR A 151 12.60 9.23 13.59
C THR A 151 11.49 8.44 14.30
N TYR A 152 10.61 7.84 13.52
CA TYR A 152 9.51 7.01 13.99
C TYR A 152 10.00 5.69 14.59
N PRO A 153 9.19 5.00 15.43
CA PRO A 153 9.56 3.70 16.01
C PRO A 153 9.88 2.66 14.94
N PHE A 154 10.77 1.74 15.28
CA PHE A 154 11.14 0.61 14.42
C PHE A 154 9.89 -0.15 13.94
N ASP A 155 9.91 -0.62 12.69
CA ASP A 155 8.81 -1.31 11.99
C ASP A 155 7.52 -0.51 11.77
N GLN A 156 7.46 0.78 12.12
CA GLN A 156 6.27 1.62 11.93
C GLN A 156 6.33 2.54 10.69
N ALA A 157 7.19 2.27 9.74
CA ALA A 157 7.32 3.07 8.52
C ALA A 157 5.99 3.21 7.76
N ASN A 158 5.20 2.13 7.69
CA ASN A 158 3.92 2.05 6.98
C ASN A 158 2.69 2.26 7.89
N HIS A 159 2.87 2.61 9.15
CA HIS A 159 1.79 3.02 10.03
C HIS A 159 1.41 4.48 9.77
N PRO A 160 0.15 4.90 10.01
CA PRO A 160 -0.23 6.29 9.91
C PRO A 160 0.61 7.15 10.86
N VAL A 161 0.99 8.34 10.43
CA VAL A 161 1.60 9.32 11.32
C VAL A 161 0.56 9.80 12.33
N VAL A 162 0.96 9.87 13.59
CA VAL A 162 0.13 10.31 14.71
C VAL A 162 0.86 11.34 15.57
N ASN A 163 0.21 11.90 16.58
CA ASN A 163 0.72 12.99 17.40
C ASN A 163 1.09 14.23 16.56
N VAL A 164 0.35 14.48 15.52
CA VAL A 164 0.40 15.67 14.67
C VAL A 164 -0.81 16.54 14.92
N SER A 165 -0.62 17.84 15.08
CA SER A 165 -1.70 18.82 15.18
C SER A 165 -2.35 19.05 13.81
N TRP A 166 -3.50 19.71 13.78
CA TRP A 166 -4.14 20.11 12.53
C TRP A 166 -3.23 21.02 11.69
N GLN A 167 -2.50 21.94 12.35
CA GLN A 167 -1.53 22.80 11.67
C GLN A 167 -0.37 22.00 11.07
N ASP A 168 0.12 20.97 11.76
CA ASP A 168 1.18 20.09 11.26
C ASP A 168 0.70 19.31 10.02
N ALA A 169 -0.56 18.85 10.04
CA ALA A 169 -1.19 18.17 8.91
C ALA A 169 -1.37 19.11 7.70
N CYS A 170 -1.78 20.35 7.92
CA CYS A 170 -1.87 21.37 6.88
C CYS A 170 -0.51 21.70 6.28
N ALA A 171 0.52 21.87 7.11
CA ALA A 171 1.88 22.16 6.65
C ALA A 171 2.44 21.04 5.74
N TYR A 172 2.21 19.78 6.13
CA TYR A 172 2.55 18.63 5.27
C TYR A 172 1.76 18.66 3.95
N ALA A 173 0.44 18.82 4.03
CA ALA A 173 -0.41 18.83 2.84
C ALA A 173 -0.01 19.94 1.86
N GLU A 174 0.29 21.12 2.37
CA GLU A 174 0.79 22.23 1.56
C GLU A 174 2.15 21.93 0.91
N TRP A 175 3.08 21.31 1.65
CA TRP A 175 4.38 20.92 1.12
C TRP A 175 4.27 19.97 -0.07
N VAL A 176 3.36 18.99 -0.01
CA VAL A 176 3.12 18.04 -1.12
C VAL A 176 2.18 18.59 -2.21
N GLY A 177 1.77 19.86 -2.15
CA GLY A 177 0.86 20.48 -3.13
C GLY A 177 -0.57 19.96 -3.05
N LYS A 178 -1.02 19.63 -1.85
CA LYS A 178 -2.36 19.12 -1.51
C LYS A 178 -2.99 19.98 -0.40
N ARG A 179 -4.16 19.58 0.08
CA ARG A 179 -4.87 20.13 1.23
C ARG A 179 -5.48 19.00 2.06
N LEU A 180 -5.99 19.31 3.24
CA LEU A 180 -6.87 18.37 3.93
C LEU A 180 -8.21 18.25 3.17
N PRO A 181 -8.88 17.09 3.19
CA PRO A 181 -10.24 16.96 2.67
C PRO A 181 -11.21 17.78 3.52
N THR A 182 -12.33 18.24 2.95
CA THR A 182 -13.46 18.66 3.75
C THR A 182 -14.10 17.44 4.41
N GLU A 183 -14.90 17.66 5.48
CA GLU A 183 -15.64 16.60 6.13
C GLU A 183 -16.51 15.84 5.11
N ALA A 184 -17.21 16.56 4.25
CA ALA A 184 -18.08 15.98 3.23
C ALA A 184 -17.29 15.19 2.16
N GLU A 185 -16.14 15.67 1.70
CA GLU A 185 -15.27 14.93 0.76
C GLU A 185 -14.77 13.63 1.39
N TRP A 186 -14.34 13.70 2.65
CA TRP A 186 -13.87 12.54 3.40
C TRP A 186 -14.98 11.49 3.56
N GLU A 187 -16.19 11.92 3.98
CA GLU A 187 -17.31 11.00 4.23
C GLU A 187 -17.80 10.34 2.94
N LYS A 188 -17.95 11.10 1.84
CA LYS A 188 -18.26 10.52 0.53
C LYS A 188 -17.21 9.49 0.09
N ALA A 189 -15.94 9.82 0.25
CA ALA A 189 -14.85 8.93 -0.09
C ALA A 189 -14.86 7.62 0.73
N ALA A 190 -15.30 7.69 1.99
CA ALA A 190 -15.37 6.56 2.90
C ALA A 190 -16.57 5.64 2.65
N ARG A 191 -17.76 6.17 2.36
CA ARG A 191 -19.01 5.40 2.35
C ARG A 191 -19.79 5.37 1.04
N GLY A 192 -19.29 6.06 -0.01
CA GLY A 192 -19.99 6.13 -1.29
C GLY A 192 -21.17 7.10 -1.28
N THR A 193 -22.17 6.83 -2.12
CA THR A 193 -23.33 7.70 -2.33
C THR A 193 -24.55 7.35 -1.50
N GLU A 194 -24.67 6.08 -1.11
CA GLU A 194 -25.91 5.49 -0.56
C GLU A 194 -26.00 5.55 0.98
N GLY A 195 -25.06 6.22 1.65
CA GLY A 195 -25.11 6.38 3.09
C GLY A 195 -24.82 5.11 3.89
N GLN A 196 -24.00 4.18 3.35
CA GLN A 196 -23.62 2.94 4.05
C GLN A 196 -22.98 3.24 5.42
N THR A 197 -23.21 2.37 6.39
CA THR A 197 -22.70 2.52 7.76
C THR A 197 -21.17 2.41 7.82
N TYR A 198 -20.60 1.45 7.08
CA TYR A 198 -19.17 1.20 6.93
C TYR A 198 -18.79 1.26 5.44
N PRO A 199 -17.50 1.38 5.10
CA PRO A 199 -17.05 1.41 3.71
C PRO A 199 -17.53 0.23 2.86
N TRP A 200 -17.69 -0.94 3.45
CA TRP A 200 -18.08 -2.21 2.82
C TRP A 200 -19.58 -2.54 2.94
N GLY A 201 -20.41 -1.67 3.52
CA GLY A 201 -21.85 -1.89 3.73
C GLY A 201 -22.31 -1.64 5.17
N ASP A 202 -23.49 -2.16 5.55
CA ASP A 202 -24.10 -1.85 6.84
C ASP A 202 -23.73 -2.82 7.96
N ALA A 203 -23.26 -4.01 7.62
CA ALA A 203 -22.89 -5.01 8.61
C ALA A 203 -21.46 -4.81 9.12
N PHE A 204 -21.29 -4.74 10.46
CA PHE A 204 -19.97 -4.70 11.07
C PHE A 204 -19.17 -6.00 10.80
N GLN A 205 -17.93 -5.86 10.37
CA GLN A 205 -17.01 -6.97 10.11
C GLN A 205 -15.64 -6.66 10.73
N LYS A 206 -15.34 -7.35 11.84
CA LYS A 206 -14.15 -7.08 12.69
C LYS A 206 -12.82 -7.31 11.98
N ASP A 207 -12.78 -8.14 10.97
CA ASP A 207 -11.59 -8.50 10.19
C ASP A 207 -11.23 -7.48 9.11
N ARG A 208 -12.07 -6.44 8.92
CA ARG A 208 -11.90 -5.41 7.90
C ARG A 208 -11.31 -4.09 8.41
N LEU A 209 -11.03 -3.98 9.70
CA LEU A 209 -10.55 -2.74 10.31
C LEU A 209 -9.77 -2.98 11.60
N ASN A 210 -9.03 -1.97 12.03
CA ASN A 210 -8.38 -1.94 13.34
C ASN A 210 -9.25 -1.17 14.34
N CYS A 211 -9.96 -1.88 15.24
CA CYS A 211 -10.79 -1.29 16.29
C CYS A 211 -10.89 -2.20 17.52
N GLY A 212 -11.59 -1.74 18.57
CA GLY A 212 -11.85 -2.52 19.78
C GLY A 212 -10.61 -2.74 20.64
N ASN A 213 -9.64 -1.86 20.55
CA ASN A 213 -8.37 -1.91 21.29
C ASN A 213 -7.57 -3.21 21.08
N HIS A 214 -7.67 -3.78 19.88
CA HIS A 214 -6.96 -4.99 19.51
C HIS A 214 -6.33 -4.86 18.11
N PRO A 215 -5.02 -4.59 18.02
CA PRO A 215 -3.95 -4.81 19.00
C PRO A 215 -3.70 -3.69 20.02
N GLY A 216 -4.49 -2.63 20.06
CA GLY A 216 -4.32 -1.54 21.03
C GLY A 216 -3.32 -0.46 20.59
N HIS A 217 -2.97 -0.45 19.31
CA HIS A 217 -2.10 0.53 18.67
C HIS A 217 -2.40 0.58 17.17
N THR A 218 -1.81 1.53 16.46
CA THR A 218 -1.94 1.63 15.00
C THR A 218 -1.42 0.38 14.29
N THR A 219 -1.93 0.11 13.10
CA THR A 219 -1.45 -0.94 12.19
C THR A 219 -1.02 -0.32 10.86
N PRO A 220 -0.25 -1.05 10.01
CA PRO A 220 0.04 -0.62 8.65
C PRO A 220 -1.25 -0.23 7.90
N VAL A 221 -1.20 0.88 7.14
CA VAL A 221 -2.37 1.46 6.45
C VAL A 221 -2.98 0.57 5.36
N ASP A 222 -2.26 -0.46 4.93
CA ASP A 222 -2.66 -1.44 3.91
C ASP A 222 -3.04 -2.82 4.50
N LYS A 223 -3.14 -2.93 5.81
CA LYS A 223 -3.36 -4.21 6.50
C LYS A 223 -4.74 -4.83 6.22
N TYR A 224 -5.76 -4.02 5.95
CA TYR A 224 -7.14 -4.48 5.82
C TYR A 224 -7.70 -4.18 4.40
N PRO A 225 -7.26 -4.90 3.36
CA PRO A 225 -7.66 -4.63 1.98
C PRO A 225 -9.17 -4.78 1.74
N GLU A 226 -9.84 -5.69 2.48
CA GLU A 226 -11.29 -5.88 2.42
C GLU A 226 -12.09 -4.76 3.12
N GLY A 227 -11.40 -3.85 3.80
CA GLY A 227 -11.97 -2.65 4.41
C GLY A 227 -12.07 -1.44 3.46
N ALA A 228 -11.73 -1.63 2.19
CA ALA A 228 -11.79 -0.56 1.19
C ALA A 228 -13.20 0.00 0.99
N SER A 229 -13.29 1.31 0.73
CA SER A 229 -14.51 1.99 0.34
C SER A 229 -14.95 1.58 -1.09
N PRO A 230 -16.19 1.92 -1.53
CA PRO A 230 -16.64 1.68 -2.89
C PRO A 230 -15.73 2.30 -3.97
N TYR A 231 -14.96 3.33 -3.62
CA TYR A 231 -13.98 3.96 -4.51
C TYR A 231 -12.58 3.36 -4.40
N GLY A 232 -12.32 2.46 -3.43
CA GLY A 232 -11.00 1.88 -3.18
C GLY A 232 -10.14 2.72 -2.21
N VAL A 233 -10.73 3.67 -1.48
CA VAL A 233 -10.06 4.37 -0.38
C VAL A 233 -9.94 3.45 0.82
N MET A 234 -8.78 3.38 1.42
CA MET A 234 -8.42 2.40 2.45
C MET A 234 -8.37 3.04 3.83
N ASP A 235 -8.56 2.21 4.85
CA ASP A 235 -8.32 2.57 6.27
C ASP A 235 -9.13 3.78 6.74
N THR A 236 -10.38 3.91 6.23
CA THR A 236 -11.30 5.00 6.57
C THR A 236 -12.16 4.72 7.80
N CYS A 237 -12.08 3.53 8.37
CA CYS A 237 -12.76 3.15 9.61
C CYS A 237 -11.78 2.50 10.57
N GLY A 238 -11.64 3.06 11.77
CA GLY A 238 -10.68 2.61 12.77
C GLY A 238 -9.24 3.04 12.47
N ASN A 239 -8.28 2.38 13.05
CA ASN A 239 -6.85 2.67 13.03
C ASN A 239 -6.53 4.04 13.65
N VAL A 240 -6.75 5.15 12.93
CA VAL A 240 -6.62 6.51 13.45
C VAL A 240 -7.80 7.37 13.04
N SER A 241 -8.25 8.26 13.92
CA SER A 241 -9.11 9.36 13.51
C SER A 241 -8.32 10.32 12.62
N GLU A 242 -8.97 10.92 11.63
CA GLU A 242 -8.30 11.74 10.64
C GLU A 242 -8.77 13.19 10.68
N TRP A 243 -7.82 14.12 10.72
CA TRP A 243 -8.08 15.53 10.56
C TRP A 243 -8.71 15.83 9.20
N VAL A 244 -9.78 16.65 9.23
CA VAL A 244 -10.34 17.29 8.03
C VAL A 244 -10.23 18.82 8.13
N SER A 245 -10.56 19.53 7.06
CA SER A 245 -10.40 21.00 7.03
C SER A 245 -11.39 21.75 7.88
N ASP A 246 -12.52 21.15 8.19
CA ASP A 246 -13.70 21.83 8.73
C ASP A 246 -13.55 22.15 10.23
N TRP A 247 -14.03 23.34 10.63
CA TRP A 247 -14.30 23.62 12.01
C TRP A 247 -15.51 22.81 12.48
N TYR A 248 -15.48 22.40 13.73
CA TYR A 248 -16.59 21.66 14.34
C TYR A 248 -17.66 22.64 14.88
N ASP A 249 -18.89 22.37 14.51
CA ASP A 249 -20.10 22.92 15.08
C ASP A 249 -21.14 21.81 15.21
N GLU A 250 -21.77 21.68 16.36
CA GLU A 250 -22.71 20.60 16.67
C GLU A 250 -23.98 20.67 15.82
N GLU A 251 -24.44 21.89 15.49
CA GLU A 251 -25.67 22.14 14.74
C GLU A 251 -25.43 22.34 13.23
N TYR A 252 -24.19 22.26 12.77
CA TYR A 252 -23.83 22.58 11.39
C TYR A 252 -24.67 21.86 10.32
N TYR A 253 -24.97 20.58 10.54
CA TYR A 253 -25.71 19.76 9.55
C TYR A 253 -27.16 20.24 9.37
N GLN A 254 -27.75 20.90 10.34
CA GLN A 254 -29.11 21.45 10.24
C GLN A 254 -29.20 22.62 9.24
N ASN A 255 -28.11 23.33 9.03
CA ASN A 255 -28.05 24.55 8.22
C ASN A 255 -26.92 24.49 7.16
N ALA A 256 -26.31 23.33 6.93
CA ALA A 256 -25.22 23.18 5.98
C ALA A 256 -25.68 23.50 4.56
N PRO A 257 -24.84 24.18 3.73
CA PRO A 257 -25.18 24.40 2.33
C PRO A 257 -25.23 23.04 1.60
N LEU A 258 -26.18 22.92 0.66
CA LEU A 258 -26.32 21.71 -0.16
C LEU A 258 -25.07 21.42 -0.97
N ALA A 259 -24.37 22.42 -1.46
CA ALA A 259 -23.26 22.27 -2.36
C ALA A 259 -21.92 22.60 -1.70
N ASN A 260 -20.99 21.63 -1.75
CA ASN A 260 -19.61 21.75 -1.28
C ASN A 260 -19.47 22.37 0.12
N PRO A 261 -20.14 21.82 1.17
CA PRO A 261 -20.01 22.34 2.52
C PRO A 261 -18.55 22.25 3.01
N THR A 262 -18.10 23.26 3.74
CA THR A 262 -16.72 23.40 4.23
C THR A 262 -16.64 23.63 5.75
N GLY A 263 -17.75 23.37 6.44
CA GLY A 263 -17.88 23.71 7.86
C GLY A 263 -18.13 25.20 8.10
N PRO A 264 -18.28 25.63 9.35
CA PRO A 264 -18.39 27.03 9.71
C PRO A 264 -17.08 27.79 9.44
N GLU A 265 -17.15 29.12 9.30
CA GLU A 265 -15.99 29.97 9.03
C GLU A 265 -14.95 29.98 10.16
N ALA A 266 -15.40 29.79 11.40
CA ALA A 266 -14.55 29.78 12.60
C ALA A 266 -15.11 28.79 13.64
N GLY A 267 -14.23 28.32 14.52
CA GLY A 267 -14.59 27.42 15.59
C GLY A 267 -13.50 27.27 16.64
N LYS A 268 -13.78 26.50 17.65
CA LYS A 268 -12.82 26.15 18.71
C LYS A 268 -12.07 24.84 18.43
N TYR A 269 -12.74 23.93 17.75
CA TYR A 269 -12.27 22.59 17.47
C TYR A 269 -12.32 22.29 15.97
N ARG A 270 -11.45 21.43 15.50
CA ARG A 270 -11.52 20.87 14.14
C ARG A 270 -12.19 19.50 14.17
N VAL A 271 -12.90 19.16 13.11
CA VAL A 271 -13.52 17.85 12.94
C VAL A 271 -12.44 16.80 12.71
N ILE A 272 -12.63 15.61 13.31
CA ILE A 272 -11.90 14.38 13.03
C ILE A 272 -12.89 13.29 12.66
N LYS A 273 -12.52 12.41 11.73
CA LYS A 273 -13.38 11.38 11.14
C LYS A 273 -12.78 9.97 11.29
N GLY A 274 -13.61 8.94 11.15
CA GLY A 274 -13.20 7.54 10.98
C GLY A 274 -13.06 6.73 12.27
N GLY A 275 -12.95 7.36 13.44
CA GLY A 275 -12.64 6.67 14.69
C GLY A 275 -11.21 6.13 14.72
N PHE A 276 -10.83 5.41 15.76
CA PHE A 276 -9.45 4.92 15.93
C PHE A 276 -9.41 3.48 16.50
N PHE A 277 -8.23 2.91 16.64
CA PHE A 277 -8.01 1.52 17.09
C PHE A 277 -8.65 1.18 18.45
N GLY A 278 -8.89 2.17 19.32
CA GLY A 278 -9.51 1.97 20.62
C GLY A 278 -11.05 2.04 20.62
N GLU A 279 -11.66 2.48 19.51
CA GLU A 279 -13.11 2.64 19.42
C GLU A 279 -13.84 1.30 19.26
N THR A 280 -15.10 1.30 19.70
CA THR A 280 -16.05 0.21 19.45
C THR A 280 -16.66 0.31 18.05
N MET A 281 -17.44 -0.69 17.64
CA MET A 281 -18.14 -0.71 16.35
C MET A 281 -18.99 0.57 16.11
N GLY A 282 -19.55 1.18 17.15
CA GLY A 282 -20.33 2.40 17.03
C GLY A 282 -19.50 3.64 16.73
N GLY A 283 -18.25 3.70 17.20
CA GLY A 283 -17.35 4.84 17.02
C GLY A 283 -16.54 4.82 15.72
N VAL A 284 -16.60 3.72 14.95
CA VAL A 284 -15.87 3.58 13.67
C VAL A 284 -16.79 3.61 12.45
N ARG A 285 -18.04 4.07 12.57
CA ARG A 285 -18.94 4.28 11.43
C ARG A 285 -18.43 5.42 10.54
N ALA A 286 -18.64 5.35 9.26
CA ALA A 286 -18.18 6.39 8.32
C ALA A 286 -18.82 7.77 8.59
N ALA A 287 -20.06 7.80 9.10
CA ALA A 287 -20.74 9.03 9.50
C ALA A 287 -20.26 9.61 10.84
N CYS A 288 -19.50 8.84 11.66
CA CYS A 288 -19.03 9.34 12.94
C CYS A 288 -18.28 10.65 12.80
N ARG A 289 -18.67 11.61 13.63
CA ARG A 289 -18.01 12.90 13.81
C ARG A 289 -17.42 12.96 15.21
N ALA A 290 -16.20 13.40 15.30
CA ALA A 290 -15.60 13.80 16.56
C ALA A 290 -14.85 15.11 16.35
N PHE A 291 -14.29 15.66 17.42
CA PHE A 291 -13.58 16.93 17.33
C PHE A 291 -12.40 16.96 18.30
N PHE A 292 -11.41 17.77 17.95
CA PHE A 292 -10.21 17.93 18.79
C PHE A 292 -9.61 19.35 18.63
N PRO A 293 -8.88 19.87 19.66
CA PRO A 293 -8.20 21.15 19.56
C PRO A 293 -7.17 21.15 18.42
N PRO A 294 -7.18 22.17 17.53
CA PRO A 294 -6.33 22.18 16.34
C PRO A 294 -4.82 22.29 16.62
N ASN A 295 -4.44 22.72 17.81
CA ASN A 295 -3.04 22.94 18.22
C ASN A 295 -2.42 21.77 18.98
N ALA A 296 -3.13 20.65 19.10
CA ALA A 296 -2.68 19.46 19.81
C ALA A 296 -2.75 18.22 18.91
N GLY A 297 -1.86 17.27 19.12
CA GLY A 297 -1.88 15.96 18.50
C GLY A 297 -2.17 14.87 19.54
N ARG A 298 -2.60 13.71 19.08
CA ARG A 298 -2.80 12.50 19.88
C ARG A 298 -2.23 11.27 19.16
N ASP A 299 -1.95 10.23 19.93
CA ASP A 299 -1.44 8.94 19.45
C ASP A 299 -2.45 8.12 18.61
N ASN A 300 -3.64 8.64 18.46
CA ASN A 300 -4.75 8.05 17.70
C ASN A 300 -5.35 9.02 16.67
N ILE A 301 -4.68 10.14 16.37
CA ILE A 301 -5.11 11.11 15.37
C ILE A 301 -4.02 11.30 14.33
N GLY A 302 -4.34 10.97 13.08
CA GLY A 302 -3.55 11.19 11.87
C GLY A 302 -4.32 12.03 10.84
N PHE A 303 -4.01 11.86 9.56
CA PHE A 303 -4.69 12.56 8.46
C PHE A 303 -4.39 11.93 7.12
N ARG A 304 -5.21 12.26 6.12
CA ARG A 304 -4.93 12.07 4.68
C ARG A 304 -5.11 13.37 3.94
N CYS A 305 -4.58 13.45 2.70
CA CYS A 305 -4.71 14.65 1.90
C CYS A 305 -5.74 14.48 0.77
N ALA A 306 -6.24 15.62 0.31
CA ALA A 306 -7.08 15.76 -0.87
C ALA A 306 -6.51 16.81 -1.84
N ARG A 307 -7.00 16.84 -3.07
CA ARG A 307 -6.66 17.83 -4.08
C ARG A 307 -7.85 18.07 -5.01
N THR A 308 -8.04 19.31 -5.43
CA THR A 308 -8.99 19.68 -6.48
C THR A 308 -8.40 19.29 -7.85
N PRO A 309 -9.15 18.59 -8.72
CA PRO A 309 -8.67 18.28 -10.08
C PRO A 309 -8.33 19.56 -10.85
N GLY A 310 -7.18 19.56 -11.53
CA GLY A 310 -6.73 20.71 -12.34
C GLY A 310 -5.91 21.77 -11.58
N GLU A 311 -5.87 21.74 -10.25
CA GLU A 311 -4.93 22.58 -9.50
C GLU A 311 -3.52 21.99 -9.59
N GLN A 312 -2.68 22.54 -10.46
CA GLN A 312 -1.24 22.37 -10.40
C GLN A 312 -0.67 23.55 -9.63
N LYS A 313 0.15 23.32 -8.61
CA LYS A 313 0.96 24.39 -8.01
C LYS A 313 1.87 24.93 -9.10
N THR A 314 1.66 26.20 -9.49
CA THR A 314 2.62 26.99 -10.28
C THR A 314 3.87 27.24 -9.45
#